data_5ad8e8c79359083018674a830d718486
#
_entry.id   5ad8e8c79359083018674a830d718486
#
_cell.length_a   1.000
_cell.length_b   1.000
_cell.length_c   1.000
_cell.angle_alpha   90.00
_cell.angle_beta   90.00
_cell.angle_gamma   90.00
#
_symmetry.space_group_name_H-M   'P 1'
#
loop_
_entity.id
_entity.type
_entity.pdbx_description
1 polymer ?
#
loop_
_entity_poly.entity_id
_entity_poly.type
_entity_poly.pdbx_seq_one_letter_code
_entity_poly.pdbx_strand_id
1 'polypeptide(L)'
;MIGGGALGLGALLSAVYYFARFGLKNLEEPSPEEQQRLEALKREAELQKTSDTPPVSTESAAPSTSEKISEPQTPSPAPQKEVSFSQALSKTRNQFFGRVERLFSSGKALEADEVKEGLEEILYTSDLGPKTVSALLEKLEDHLSLSELAKFDRVKQEIHGILEEELSGVHSSQKDLFEGMTPGNGLQIWMIVGVNGVGKTTTIGKLAHMAASHGLKVLVAAGDTFRAAAQNQLKVWADRAQVEIFSPPGVTDPAAVAFDAVQTAKSKGFDLVLIDTAGRLHTQANLMEELKKVKRVISKVVPEGPSETLIVLDANSGQNALVQARQFNEAVALTGAVVTKMDGTSKGGVIVGLSSELKLPTRMIGVGEAVSDLRPFDPKEFVTAIWA
;
A
#
# COMPACT_ATOMS: atom_id res chain seq x y z
N MET A 1 -29.67 19.55 -1.31
CA MET A 1 -28.48 20.40 -1.18
C MET A 1 -28.28 20.72 0.30
N ILE A 2 -27.58 19.91 1.05
CA ILE A 2 -26.97 20.23 2.35
C ILE A 2 -25.86 19.17 2.56
N GLY A 3 -24.61 19.55 2.38
CA GLY A 3 -23.48 18.60 2.55
C GLY A 3 -22.12 19.30 2.47
N GLY A 4 -21.98 20.52 3.03
CA GLY A 4 -20.73 21.28 2.95
C GLY A 4 -20.13 21.78 4.26
N GLY A 5 -20.77 21.50 5.41
CA GLY A 5 -20.40 22.15 6.70
C GLY A 5 -19.43 21.39 7.59
N ALA A 6 -19.32 20.09 7.48
CA ALA A 6 -18.60 19.27 8.48
C ALA A 6 -17.08 19.16 8.25
N LEU A 7 -16.61 19.32 7.02
CA LEU A 7 -15.18 19.22 6.67
C LEU A 7 -14.36 20.48 6.99
N GLY A 8 -15.01 21.63 7.11
CA GLY A 8 -14.34 22.91 7.43
C GLY A 8 -13.96 23.08 8.90
N LEU A 9 -14.76 22.52 9.83
CA LEU A 9 -14.53 22.67 11.27
C LEU A 9 -13.34 21.86 11.79
N GLY A 10 -13.12 20.65 11.27
CA GLY A 10 -11.99 19.80 11.65
C GLY A 10 -10.63 20.39 11.26
N ALA A 11 -10.55 21.02 10.10
CA ALA A 11 -9.32 21.65 9.61
C ALA A 11 -8.96 22.92 10.41
N LEU A 12 -9.96 23.73 10.82
CA LEU A 12 -9.75 24.94 11.61
C LEU A 12 -9.31 24.62 13.05
N LEU A 13 -9.91 23.63 13.69
CA LEU A 13 -9.53 23.19 15.04
C LEU A 13 -8.13 22.54 15.06
N SER A 14 -7.75 21.82 14.00
CA SER A 14 -6.42 21.27 13.87
C SER A 14 -5.35 22.33 13.66
N ALA A 15 -5.65 23.38 12.89
CA ALA A 15 -4.75 24.51 12.67
C ALA A 15 -4.53 25.33 13.96
N VAL A 16 -5.59 25.62 14.72
CA VAL A 16 -5.50 26.35 15.99
C VAL A 16 -4.73 25.55 17.04
N TYR A 17 -4.91 24.24 17.11
CA TYR A 17 -4.14 23.37 18.00
C TYR A 17 -2.66 23.29 17.63
N TYR A 18 -2.36 23.26 16.33
CA TYR A 18 -0.99 23.23 15.81
C TYR A 18 -0.24 24.54 16.09
N PHE A 19 -0.90 25.70 15.92
CA PHE A 19 -0.33 27.02 16.22
C PHE A 19 -0.13 27.26 17.72
N ALA A 20 -1.02 26.79 18.57
CA ALA A 20 -0.88 26.92 20.03
C ALA A 20 0.27 26.07 20.61
N ARG A 21 0.66 24.97 19.97
CA ARG A 21 1.70 24.06 20.46
C ARG A 21 3.12 24.38 19.95
N PHE A 22 3.26 25.08 18.84
CA PHE A 22 4.56 25.34 18.20
C PHE A 22 5.09 26.78 18.34
N GLY A 23 4.55 27.58 19.24
CA GLY A 23 5.19 28.77 19.79
C GLY A 23 5.78 29.73 18.77
N LEU A 24 4.93 30.37 17.95
CA LEU A 24 5.32 31.61 17.28
C LEU A 24 4.95 32.78 18.23
N LYS A 25 5.95 33.35 18.85
CA LYS A 25 5.87 34.65 19.52
C LYS A 25 5.55 35.71 18.45
N ASN A 26 4.42 36.36 18.55
CA ASN A 26 3.79 37.44 17.77
C ASN A 26 2.58 36.97 16.96
N LEU A 27 1.50 36.62 17.66
CA LEU A 27 0.16 36.69 17.11
C LEU A 27 -0.66 37.56 18.07
N GLU A 28 -1.29 38.57 17.52
CA GLU A 28 -2.23 39.45 18.26
C GLU A 28 -3.33 38.58 18.88
N GLU A 29 -3.73 38.92 20.13
CA GLU A 29 -4.83 38.22 20.77
C GLU A 29 -6.12 38.33 19.94
N PRO A 30 -6.92 37.24 19.83
CA PRO A 30 -8.11 37.27 19.00
C PRO A 30 -9.07 38.33 19.45
N SER A 31 -9.68 39.03 18.50
CA SER A 31 -10.61 40.14 18.74
C SER A 31 -11.81 39.68 19.61
N PRO A 32 -12.47 40.60 20.35
CA PRO A 32 -13.64 40.27 21.17
C PRO A 32 -14.76 39.55 20.37
N GLU A 33 -14.90 39.84 19.09
CA GLU A 33 -15.89 39.19 18.20
C GLU A 33 -15.49 37.74 17.87
N GLU A 34 -14.20 37.47 17.68
CA GLU A 34 -13.71 36.12 17.45
C GLU A 34 -13.79 35.24 18.70
N GLN A 35 -13.57 35.84 19.89
CA GLN A 35 -13.75 35.13 21.18
C GLN A 35 -15.22 34.75 21.38
N GLN A 36 -16.18 35.62 21.13
CA GLN A 36 -17.62 35.30 21.23
C GLN A 36 -18.05 34.21 20.23
N ARG A 37 -17.48 34.22 19.01
CA ARG A 37 -17.74 33.16 18.01
C ARG A 37 -17.19 31.83 18.45
N LEU A 38 -16.03 31.79 19.08
CA LEU A 38 -15.40 30.57 19.58
C LEU A 38 -16.20 29.96 20.76
N GLU A 39 -16.75 30.80 21.63
CA GLU A 39 -17.61 30.34 22.73
C GLU A 39 -18.98 29.83 22.25
N ALA A 40 -19.57 30.45 21.24
CA ALA A 40 -20.80 29.96 20.61
C ALA A 40 -20.62 28.56 19.98
N LEU A 41 -19.53 28.35 19.26
CA LEU A 41 -19.19 27.06 18.69
C LEU A 41 -18.91 25.96 19.73
N LYS A 42 -18.31 26.32 20.87
CA LYS A 42 -18.15 25.39 22.00
C LYS A 42 -19.48 24.97 22.62
N ARG A 43 -20.43 25.90 22.77
CA ARG A 43 -21.78 25.59 23.28
C ARG A 43 -22.59 24.70 22.31
N GLU A 44 -22.50 24.93 21.02
CA GLU A 44 -23.15 24.05 20.03
C GLU A 44 -22.56 22.62 20.02
N ALA A 45 -21.25 22.48 20.19
CA ALA A 45 -20.60 21.17 20.25
C ALA A 45 -20.95 20.40 21.58
N GLU A 46 -21.21 21.11 22.69
CA GLU A 46 -21.68 20.49 23.91
C GLU A 46 -23.15 20.08 23.86
N LEU A 47 -24.01 20.86 23.20
CA LEU A 47 -25.43 20.52 23.00
C LEU A 47 -25.61 19.29 22.07
N GLN A 48 -24.74 19.09 21.11
CA GLN A 48 -24.76 17.87 20.26
C GLN A 48 -24.31 16.60 21.01
N LYS A 49 -23.50 16.72 22.07
CA LYS A 49 -23.09 15.57 22.88
C LYS A 49 -24.17 15.07 23.86
N THR A 50 -25.19 15.87 24.15
CA THR A 50 -26.25 15.51 25.07
C THR A 50 -27.52 14.97 24.42
N SER A 51 -27.59 14.92 23.07
CA SER A 51 -28.77 14.43 22.33
C SER A 51 -28.69 12.99 21.87
N ASP A 52 -27.60 12.27 22.11
CA ASP A 52 -27.42 10.85 21.69
C ASP A 52 -27.56 9.86 22.86
N THR A 53 -28.66 9.95 23.60
CA THR A 53 -29.03 8.88 24.53
C THR A 53 -30.46 8.42 24.18
N PRO A 54 -30.67 7.17 23.72
CA PRO A 54 -31.99 6.67 23.44
C PRO A 54 -32.75 6.36 24.76
N PRO A 55 -34.05 6.58 24.80
CA PRO A 55 -34.84 6.32 26.00
C PRO A 55 -35.11 4.83 26.21
N VAL A 56 -34.86 4.36 27.39
CA VAL A 56 -35.32 3.07 27.91
C VAL A 56 -36.82 3.14 28.13
N SER A 57 -37.61 2.28 27.49
CA SER A 57 -38.99 2.00 27.82
C SER A 57 -39.19 0.54 28.17
N THR A 58 -39.70 0.31 29.37
CA THR A 58 -40.11 -0.97 29.96
C THR A 58 -41.49 -1.42 29.47
N GLU A 59 -41.59 -2.75 29.34
CA GLU A 59 -42.76 -3.63 29.55
C GLU A 59 -43.98 -3.58 28.62
N SER A 60 -44.31 -4.69 27.95
CA SER A 60 -45.31 -5.66 28.37
C SER A 60 -45.69 -6.67 27.24
N ALA A 61 -45.65 -7.97 27.61
CA ALA A 61 -46.46 -9.10 27.17
C ALA A 61 -46.71 -9.44 25.66
N ALA A 62 -46.35 -10.66 25.34
CA ALA A 62 -46.59 -11.45 24.09
C ALA A 62 -48.10 -11.58 23.69
N PRO A 63 -48.43 -12.06 22.44
CA PRO A 63 -48.11 -13.41 22.01
C PRO A 63 -47.66 -13.60 20.55
N SER A 64 -46.94 -14.68 20.39
CA SER A 64 -46.63 -15.51 19.22
C SER A 64 -47.30 -15.23 17.88
N THR A 65 -46.50 -14.93 16.85
CA THR A 65 -46.71 -15.44 15.49
C THR A 65 -45.34 -15.62 14.82
N SER A 66 -45.09 -16.85 14.40
CA SER A 66 -43.85 -17.27 13.73
C SER A 66 -43.84 -16.75 12.30
N GLU A 67 -43.10 -15.64 12.05
CA GLU A 67 -42.67 -15.29 10.70
C GLU A 67 -41.20 -15.72 10.54
N LYS A 68 -41.02 -16.57 9.53
CA LYS A 68 -39.70 -16.99 9.04
C LYS A 68 -38.91 -15.74 8.63
N ILE A 69 -37.91 -15.38 9.41
CA ILE A 69 -36.88 -14.42 9.01
C ILE A 69 -36.03 -15.12 7.95
N SER A 70 -36.26 -14.71 6.69
CA SER A 70 -35.35 -15.04 5.60
C SER A 70 -33.98 -14.45 5.90
N GLU A 71 -32.96 -15.30 6.00
CA GLU A 71 -31.56 -14.89 6.06
C GLU A 71 -31.25 -13.92 4.92
N PRO A 72 -30.50 -12.84 5.15
CA PRO A 72 -30.02 -11.98 4.09
C PRO A 72 -29.07 -12.81 3.22
N GLN A 73 -29.53 -13.13 2.03
CA GLN A 73 -28.71 -13.73 0.98
C GLN A 73 -27.58 -12.76 0.67
N THR A 74 -26.36 -13.09 1.08
CA THR A 74 -25.14 -12.47 0.59
C THR A 74 -25.13 -12.62 -0.93
N PRO A 75 -25.05 -11.55 -1.72
CA PRO A 75 -24.95 -11.69 -3.17
C PRO A 75 -23.68 -12.49 -3.49
N SER A 76 -23.88 -13.65 -4.11
CA SER A 76 -22.79 -14.40 -4.75
C SER A 76 -22.09 -13.46 -5.73
N PRO A 77 -20.76 -13.29 -5.65
CA PRO A 77 -20.08 -12.45 -6.63
C PRO A 77 -20.31 -13.06 -8.01
N ALA A 78 -20.94 -12.26 -8.90
CA ALA A 78 -20.99 -12.58 -10.32
C ALA A 78 -19.57 -12.87 -10.82
N PRO A 79 -19.38 -13.79 -11.79
CA PRO A 79 -18.07 -14.07 -12.35
C PRO A 79 -17.50 -12.77 -12.91
N GLN A 80 -16.55 -12.19 -12.18
CA GLN A 80 -15.82 -11.02 -12.63
C GLN A 80 -14.95 -11.49 -13.79
N LYS A 81 -15.09 -10.85 -14.96
CA LYS A 81 -14.21 -11.07 -16.11
C LYS A 81 -12.78 -10.82 -15.62
N GLU A 82 -11.92 -11.80 -15.79
CA GLU A 82 -10.48 -11.63 -15.56
C GLU A 82 -10.01 -10.44 -16.40
N VAL A 83 -9.66 -9.36 -15.72
CA VAL A 83 -9.07 -8.18 -16.36
C VAL A 83 -7.66 -8.56 -16.77
N SER A 84 -7.34 -8.43 -18.07
CA SER A 84 -5.96 -8.71 -18.51
C SER A 84 -5.00 -7.72 -17.85
N PHE A 85 -3.76 -8.16 -17.61
CA PHE A 85 -2.74 -7.32 -16.98
C PHE A 85 -2.53 -6.00 -17.73
N SER A 86 -2.49 -6.04 -19.05
CA SER A 86 -2.40 -4.85 -19.91
C SER A 86 -3.61 -3.90 -19.76
N GLN A 87 -4.82 -4.43 -19.55
CA GLN A 87 -6.00 -3.61 -19.28
C GLN A 87 -5.92 -2.94 -17.90
N ALA A 88 -5.45 -3.64 -16.89
CA ALA A 88 -5.27 -3.09 -15.55
C ALA A 88 -4.27 -1.92 -15.56
N LEU A 89 -3.22 -1.99 -16.36
CA LEU A 89 -2.19 -0.94 -16.47
C LEU A 89 -2.50 0.14 -17.53
N SER A 90 -3.67 0.12 -18.16
CA SER A 90 -4.02 1.06 -19.24
C SER A 90 -3.93 2.53 -18.85
N LYS A 91 -4.29 2.90 -17.62
CA LYS A 91 -4.18 4.27 -17.13
C LYS A 91 -2.71 4.70 -16.99
N THR A 92 -1.85 3.82 -16.42
CA THR A 92 -0.41 4.06 -16.32
C THR A 92 0.21 4.22 -17.71
N ARG A 93 -0.14 3.33 -18.64
CA ARG A 93 0.29 3.41 -20.04
C ARG A 93 -0.08 4.75 -20.68
N ASN A 94 -1.34 5.16 -20.60
CA ASN A 94 -1.81 6.41 -21.22
C ASN A 94 -1.14 7.64 -20.62
N GLN A 95 -0.86 7.64 -19.31
CA GLN A 95 -0.20 8.75 -18.62
C GLN A 95 1.27 8.87 -19.00
N PHE A 96 1.96 7.78 -19.23
CA PHE A 96 3.38 7.75 -19.56
C PHE A 96 3.58 7.69 -21.08
N PHE A 97 3.36 6.54 -21.67
CA PHE A 97 3.59 6.33 -23.10
C PHE A 97 2.72 7.19 -24.00
N GLY A 98 1.43 7.32 -23.71
CA GLY A 98 0.52 8.17 -24.51
C GLY A 98 0.89 9.65 -24.52
N ARG A 99 1.67 10.14 -23.53
CA ARG A 99 2.21 11.52 -23.55
C ARG A 99 3.48 11.59 -24.38
N VAL A 100 4.37 10.59 -24.30
CA VAL A 100 5.54 10.50 -25.17
C VAL A 100 5.12 10.45 -26.64
N GLU A 101 4.14 9.60 -26.98
CA GLU A 101 3.62 9.49 -28.33
C GLU A 101 3.04 10.85 -28.84
N ARG A 102 2.28 11.54 -27.99
CA ARG A 102 1.73 12.86 -28.34
C ARG A 102 2.78 13.92 -28.58
N LEU A 103 3.91 13.88 -27.86
CA LEU A 103 5.03 14.79 -28.08
C LEU A 103 5.50 14.74 -29.55
N PHE A 104 5.61 13.55 -30.13
CA PHE A 104 6.06 13.34 -31.50
C PHE A 104 4.93 13.49 -32.54
N SER A 105 3.66 13.45 -32.14
CA SER A 105 2.51 13.50 -33.05
C SER A 105 2.12 14.92 -33.48
N SER A 106 2.87 15.95 -33.08
CA SER A 106 2.54 17.37 -33.32
C SER A 106 2.64 17.83 -34.81
N GLY A 107 3.08 16.93 -35.71
CA GLY A 107 3.17 17.19 -37.15
C GLY A 107 4.30 18.14 -37.56
N LYS A 108 5.07 18.66 -36.60
CA LYS A 108 6.29 19.44 -36.84
C LYS A 108 7.51 18.53 -36.67
N ALA A 109 8.53 18.73 -37.49
CA ALA A 109 9.85 18.16 -37.20
C ALA A 109 10.35 18.83 -35.91
N LEU A 110 10.39 18.09 -34.82
CA LEU A 110 10.90 18.55 -33.53
C LEU A 110 12.43 18.60 -33.58
N GLU A 111 12.99 19.69 -33.04
CA GLU A 111 14.43 19.74 -32.77
C GLU A 111 14.76 18.90 -31.54
N ALA A 112 16.00 18.39 -31.42
CA ALA A 112 16.40 17.52 -30.33
C ALA A 112 16.20 18.17 -28.94
N ASP A 113 16.40 19.48 -28.83
CA ASP A 113 16.22 20.21 -27.58
C ASP A 113 14.74 20.31 -27.18
N GLU A 114 13.82 20.50 -28.13
CA GLU A 114 12.38 20.46 -27.88
C GLU A 114 11.91 19.07 -27.41
N VAL A 115 12.49 18.02 -27.96
CA VAL A 115 12.20 16.65 -27.53
C VAL A 115 12.71 16.40 -26.11
N LYS A 116 13.91 16.87 -25.77
CA LYS A 116 14.48 16.74 -24.42
C LYS A 116 13.60 17.43 -23.39
N GLU A 117 13.26 18.70 -23.59
CA GLU A 117 12.39 19.47 -22.70
C GLU A 117 11.03 18.76 -22.52
N GLY A 118 10.43 18.31 -23.61
CA GLY A 118 9.15 17.59 -23.58
C GLY A 118 9.22 16.24 -22.85
N LEU A 119 10.29 15.47 -23.05
CA LEU A 119 10.53 14.22 -22.33
C LEU A 119 10.77 14.48 -20.84
N GLU A 120 11.55 15.48 -20.50
CA GLU A 120 11.82 15.87 -19.12
C GLU A 120 10.52 16.19 -18.38
N GLU A 121 9.64 17.04 -18.95
CA GLU A 121 8.34 17.34 -18.38
C GLU A 121 7.47 16.10 -18.16
N ILE A 122 7.40 15.21 -19.16
CA ILE A 122 6.62 13.98 -19.10
C ILE A 122 7.15 13.07 -17.99
N LEU A 123 8.45 12.87 -17.92
CA LEU A 123 9.10 11.97 -16.97
C LEU A 123 8.96 12.45 -15.53
N TYR A 124 9.16 13.75 -15.25
CA TYR A 124 8.97 14.32 -13.90
C TYR A 124 7.54 14.23 -13.40
N THR A 125 6.57 14.22 -14.31
CA THR A 125 5.15 14.09 -13.95
C THR A 125 4.65 12.63 -13.92
N SER A 126 5.51 11.65 -14.19
CA SER A 126 5.15 10.22 -14.29
C SER A 126 5.41 9.42 -12.99
N ASP A 127 5.63 10.09 -11.86
CA ASP A 127 5.88 9.49 -10.54
C ASP A 127 7.09 8.51 -10.49
N LEU A 128 8.04 8.63 -11.44
CA LEU A 128 9.28 7.85 -11.46
C LEU A 128 10.24 8.22 -10.32
N GLY A 129 10.12 9.43 -9.80
CA GLY A 129 11.06 10.03 -8.86
C GLY A 129 12.20 10.80 -9.56
N PRO A 130 12.64 11.92 -8.97
CA PRO A 130 13.58 12.85 -9.65
C PRO A 130 14.93 12.21 -9.98
N LYS A 131 15.46 11.35 -9.11
CA LYS A 131 16.75 10.66 -9.37
C LYS A 131 16.66 9.69 -10.55
N THR A 132 15.55 8.95 -10.62
CA THR A 132 15.28 8.02 -11.73
C THR A 132 15.15 8.76 -13.04
N VAL A 133 14.44 9.90 -13.05
CA VAL A 133 14.26 10.75 -14.22
C VAL A 133 15.60 11.27 -14.73
N SER A 134 16.43 11.85 -13.84
CA SER A 134 17.74 12.35 -14.23
C SER A 134 18.64 11.25 -14.83
N ALA A 135 18.67 10.06 -14.20
CA ALA A 135 19.46 8.94 -14.70
C ALA A 135 18.95 8.40 -16.05
N LEU A 136 17.63 8.42 -16.27
CA LEU A 136 17.03 7.99 -17.53
C LEU A 136 17.34 8.99 -18.66
N LEU A 137 17.26 10.29 -18.40
CA LEU A 137 17.61 11.32 -19.36
C LEU A 137 19.09 11.27 -19.74
N GLU A 138 19.98 11.11 -18.75
CA GLU A 138 21.42 10.94 -18.97
C GLU A 138 21.71 9.73 -19.88
N LYS A 139 21.12 8.57 -19.58
CA LYS A 139 21.25 7.37 -20.44
C LYS A 139 20.73 7.60 -21.85
N LEU A 140 19.60 8.32 -22.01
CA LEU A 140 19.08 8.66 -23.35
C LEU A 140 20.04 9.53 -24.14
N GLU A 141 20.67 10.52 -23.49
CA GLU A 141 21.65 11.40 -24.12
C GLU A 141 22.94 10.67 -24.50
N ASP A 142 23.36 9.71 -23.66
CA ASP A 142 24.55 8.89 -23.92
C ASP A 142 24.36 7.89 -25.06
N HIS A 143 23.14 7.35 -25.21
CA HIS A 143 22.85 6.27 -26.14
C HIS A 143 22.33 6.76 -27.49
N LEU A 144 21.71 7.95 -27.54
CA LEU A 144 21.09 8.49 -28.76
C LEU A 144 21.77 9.75 -29.24
N SER A 145 22.11 9.80 -30.52
CA SER A 145 22.51 11.02 -31.19
C SER A 145 21.35 12.01 -31.29
N LEU A 146 21.64 13.31 -31.49
CA LEU A 146 20.61 14.35 -31.68
C LEU A 146 19.61 14.01 -32.79
N SER A 147 20.08 13.39 -33.89
CA SER A 147 19.23 12.96 -34.99
C SER A 147 18.35 11.75 -34.67
N GLU A 148 18.72 10.94 -33.68
CA GLU A 148 17.93 9.79 -33.21
C GLU A 148 16.91 10.23 -32.15
N LEU A 149 17.25 11.21 -31.30
CA LEU A 149 16.31 11.81 -30.33
C LEU A 149 15.08 12.42 -31.03
N ALA A 150 15.23 12.94 -32.26
CA ALA A 150 14.11 13.44 -33.04
C ALA A 150 13.19 12.32 -33.61
N LYS A 151 13.52 11.02 -33.43
CA LYS A 151 12.77 9.89 -33.97
C LYS A 151 12.03 9.13 -32.87
N PHE A 152 10.71 9.15 -32.91
CA PHE A 152 9.86 8.48 -31.93
C PHE A 152 10.24 7.03 -31.68
N ASP A 153 10.41 6.21 -32.75
CA ASP A 153 10.71 4.79 -32.61
C ASP A 153 12.05 4.53 -31.90
N ARG A 154 13.05 5.39 -32.09
CA ARG A 154 14.35 5.26 -31.42
C ARG A 154 14.24 5.61 -29.95
N VAL A 155 13.58 6.71 -29.60
CA VAL A 155 13.33 7.12 -28.21
C VAL A 155 12.46 6.07 -27.52
N LYS A 156 11.41 5.58 -28.19
CA LYS A 156 10.55 4.51 -27.68
C LYS A 156 11.37 3.26 -27.32
N GLN A 157 12.18 2.79 -28.25
CA GLN A 157 13.00 1.58 -28.08
C GLN A 157 14.01 1.74 -26.95
N GLU A 158 14.65 2.92 -26.86
CA GLU A 158 15.68 3.17 -25.85
C GLU A 158 15.09 3.27 -24.45
N ILE A 159 14.02 4.03 -24.24
CA ILE A 159 13.34 4.09 -22.94
C ILE A 159 12.87 2.70 -22.50
N HIS A 160 12.30 1.90 -23.42
CA HIS A 160 11.88 0.53 -23.12
C HIS A 160 13.07 -0.31 -22.61
N GLY A 161 14.20 -0.26 -23.32
CA GLY A 161 15.41 -1.00 -22.95
C GLY A 161 15.97 -0.58 -21.59
N ILE A 162 16.05 0.74 -21.34
CA ILE A 162 16.53 1.29 -20.06
C ILE A 162 15.63 0.86 -18.89
N LEU A 163 14.30 0.93 -19.07
CA LEU A 163 13.35 0.53 -18.02
C LEU A 163 13.42 -0.99 -17.76
N GLU A 164 13.53 -1.80 -18.80
CA GLU A 164 13.68 -3.26 -18.67
C GLU A 164 14.98 -3.62 -17.97
N GLU A 165 16.10 -2.99 -18.33
CA GLU A 165 17.40 -3.18 -17.67
C GLU A 165 17.35 -2.81 -16.18
N GLU A 166 16.82 -1.62 -15.85
CA GLU A 166 16.76 -1.12 -14.47
C GLU A 166 15.90 -2.03 -13.58
N LEU A 167 14.74 -2.46 -14.06
CA LEU A 167 13.88 -3.37 -13.32
C LEU A 167 14.49 -4.77 -13.23
N SER A 168 14.99 -5.33 -14.33
CA SER A 168 15.57 -6.68 -14.36
C SER A 168 16.83 -6.77 -13.51
N GLY A 169 17.65 -5.73 -13.46
CA GLY A 169 18.88 -5.68 -12.66
C GLY A 169 18.64 -5.93 -11.17
N VAL A 170 17.55 -5.40 -10.62
CA VAL A 170 17.16 -5.59 -9.21
C VAL A 170 16.45 -6.94 -8.99
N HIS A 171 15.69 -7.42 -9.99
CA HIS A 171 14.88 -8.63 -9.88
C HIS A 171 15.64 -9.91 -10.24
N SER A 172 16.70 -9.83 -11.03
CA SER A 172 17.46 -11.02 -11.52
C SER A 172 18.06 -11.87 -10.39
N SER A 173 18.34 -11.27 -9.23
CA SER A 173 18.84 -11.95 -8.03
C SER A 173 17.75 -12.47 -7.11
N GLN A 174 16.48 -12.18 -7.40
CA GLN A 174 15.35 -12.50 -6.54
C GLN A 174 14.57 -13.69 -7.09
N LYS A 175 14.38 -14.68 -6.23
CA LYS A 175 13.49 -15.83 -6.49
C LYS A 175 12.03 -15.42 -6.33
N ASP A 176 11.11 -16.14 -6.97
CA ASP A 176 9.69 -16.05 -6.61
C ASP A 176 9.50 -16.23 -5.09
N LEU A 177 8.52 -15.54 -4.49
CA LEU A 177 8.29 -15.60 -3.05
C LEU A 177 8.06 -17.03 -2.55
N PHE A 178 7.47 -17.88 -3.37
CA PHE A 178 7.16 -19.28 -3.04
C PHE A 178 8.16 -20.27 -3.61
N GLU A 179 9.18 -19.81 -4.35
CA GLU A 179 10.18 -20.69 -4.95
C GLU A 179 10.99 -21.44 -3.88
N GLY A 180 11.01 -22.76 -3.99
CA GLY A 180 11.70 -23.63 -3.04
C GLY A 180 10.97 -23.84 -1.71
N MET A 181 9.82 -23.22 -1.50
CA MET A 181 8.96 -23.51 -0.36
C MET A 181 8.22 -24.82 -0.60
N THR A 182 8.49 -25.81 0.24
CA THR A 182 7.79 -27.11 0.24
C THR A 182 7.33 -27.43 1.64
N PRO A 183 6.19 -28.15 1.80
CA PRO A 183 5.71 -28.55 3.12
C PRO A 183 6.78 -29.28 3.93
N GLY A 184 7.00 -28.84 5.17
CA GLY A 184 7.98 -29.43 6.08
C GLY A 184 9.44 -29.02 5.86
N ASN A 185 9.75 -28.14 4.93
CA ASN A 185 11.12 -27.69 4.62
C ASN A 185 11.56 -26.44 5.39
N GLY A 186 11.09 -26.32 6.62
CA GLY A 186 11.46 -25.22 7.52
C GLY A 186 10.44 -24.09 7.57
N LEU A 187 10.50 -23.31 8.65
CA LEU A 187 9.57 -22.24 8.94
C LEU A 187 10.04 -20.93 8.27
N GLN A 188 9.23 -20.39 7.40
CA GLN A 188 9.38 -19.04 6.84
C GLN A 188 8.55 -18.02 7.65
N ILE A 189 9.05 -16.82 7.84
CA ILE A 189 8.36 -15.76 8.57
C ILE A 189 8.37 -14.50 7.72
N TRP A 190 7.19 -14.06 7.29
CA TRP A 190 7.03 -12.84 6.50
C TRP A 190 6.36 -11.75 7.33
N MET A 191 7.06 -10.67 7.53
CA MET A 191 6.57 -9.48 8.22
C MET A 191 6.02 -8.50 7.19
N ILE A 192 4.72 -8.19 7.27
CA ILE A 192 4.03 -7.31 6.31
C ILE A 192 3.85 -5.94 6.92
N VAL A 193 4.50 -4.93 6.34
CA VAL A 193 4.52 -3.55 6.84
C VAL A 193 3.90 -2.57 5.85
N GLY A 194 3.65 -1.33 6.27
CA GLY A 194 3.10 -0.26 5.44
C GLY A 194 2.06 0.57 6.18
N VAL A 195 1.66 1.70 5.61
CA VAL A 195 0.70 2.62 6.22
C VAL A 195 -0.75 2.08 6.19
N ASN A 196 -1.67 2.74 6.92
CA ASN A 196 -3.08 2.33 6.87
C ASN A 196 -3.71 2.62 5.50
N GLY A 197 -4.60 1.72 5.06
CA GLY A 197 -5.36 1.88 3.81
C GLY A 197 -4.66 1.42 2.54
N VAL A 198 -3.38 1.03 2.61
CA VAL A 198 -2.63 0.53 1.43
C VAL A 198 -3.00 -0.90 1.02
N GLY A 199 -3.79 -1.62 1.82
CA GLY A 199 -4.22 -2.99 1.50
C GLY A 199 -3.43 -4.10 2.20
N LYS A 200 -2.71 -3.85 3.31
CA LYS A 200 -1.94 -4.88 4.04
C LYS A 200 -2.76 -6.12 4.36
N THR A 201 -3.87 -5.96 5.08
CA THR A 201 -4.73 -7.08 5.51
C THR A 201 -5.28 -7.88 4.33
N THR A 202 -5.66 -7.19 3.24
CA THR A 202 -6.09 -7.84 1.98
C THR A 202 -4.93 -8.59 1.33
N THR A 203 -3.75 -8.00 1.28
CA THR A 203 -2.54 -8.64 0.74
C THR A 203 -2.18 -9.89 1.52
N ILE A 204 -2.20 -9.83 2.86
CA ILE A 204 -1.96 -10.99 3.72
C ILE A 204 -2.95 -12.12 3.41
N GLY A 205 -4.25 -11.79 3.27
CA GLY A 205 -5.25 -12.78 2.93
C GLY A 205 -5.02 -13.46 1.57
N LYS A 206 -4.62 -12.67 0.56
CA LYS A 206 -4.28 -13.21 -0.77
C LYS A 206 -3.00 -14.05 -0.74
N LEU A 207 -1.95 -13.61 -0.04
CA LEU A 207 -0.72 -14.37 0.15
C LEU A 207 -0.96 -15.68 0.93
N ALA A 208 -1.80 -15.65 1.96
CA ALA A 208 -2.19 -16.82 2.72
C ALA A 208 -2.90 -17.86 1.84
N HIS A 209 -3.82 -17.40 0.98
CA HIS A 209 -4.50 -18.27 0.03
C HIS A 209 -3.53 -18.86 -1.01
N MET A 210 -2.61 -18.06 -1.55
CA MET A 210 -1.58 -18.55 -2.48
C MET A 210 -0.69 -19.60 -1.80
N ALA A 211 -0.21 -19.34 -0.59
CA ALA A 211 0.60 -20.29 0.18
C ALA A 211 -0.13 -21.60 0.45
N ALA A 212 -1.41 -21.53 0.86
CA ALA A 212 -2.24 -22.70 1.08
C ALA A 212 -2.47 -23.49 -0.22
N SER A 213 -2.62 -22.83 -1.37
CA SER A 213 -2.73 -23.50 -2.68
C SER A 213 -1.45 -24.23 -3.11
N HIS A 214 -0.29 -23.83 -2.56
CA HIS A 214 0.98 -24.57 -2.68
C HIS A 214 1.12 -25.72 -1.66
N GLY A 215 0.06 -26.00 -0.89
CA GLY A 215 0.06 -27.05 0.13
C GLY A 215 0.79 -26.68 1.42
N LEU A 216 1.20 -25.42 1.60
CA LEU A 216 1.90 -24.97 2.80
C LEU A 216 0.93 -24.84 3.99
N LYS A 217 1.40 -25.21 5.17
CA LYS A 217 0.70 -24.97 6.43
C LYS A 217 0.98 -23.56 6.92
N VAL A 218 -0.04 -22.68 6.87
CA VAL A 218 0.09 -21.24 7.09
C VAL A 218 -0.54 -20.83 8.42
N LEU A 219 0.15 -19.96 9.16
CA LEU A 219 -0.37 -19.25 10.32
C LEU A 219 -0.38 -17.74 10.03
N VAL A 220 -1.52 -17.07 10.23
CA VAL A 220 -1.64 -15.61 10.12
C VAL A 220 -1.66 -15.01 11.52
N ALA A 221 -0.74 -14.11 11.85
CA ALA A 221 -0.66 -13.45 13.15
C ALA A 221 -1.25 -12.04 13.10
N ALA A 222 -2.25 -11.76 13.96
CA ALA A 222 -2.97 -10.49 14.03
C ALA A 222 -2.19 -9.46 14.86
N GLY A 223 -1.08 -8.92 14.33
CA GLY A 223 -0.21 -7.98 15.02
C GLY A 223 -0.70 -6.52 14.97
N ASP A 224 -1.70 -6.13 14.17
CA ASP A 224 -2.40 -4.83 14.29
C ASP A 224 -3.38 -4.89 15.48
N THR A 225 -2.83 -4.89 16.69
CA THR A 225 -3.59 -5.05 17.95
C THR A 225 -4.43 -3.84 18.32
N PHE A 226 -4.19 -2.71 17.70
CA PHE A 226 -4.91 -1.45 17.97
C PHE A 226 -6.24 -1.32 17.24
N ARG A 227 -6.50 -2.19 16.25
CA ARG A 227 -7.68 -2.08 15.38
C ARG A 227 -8.50 -3.37 15.41
N ALA A 228 -9.51 -3.41 16.30
CA ALA A 228 -10.41 -4.56 16.38
C ALA A 228 -11.08 -4.91 15.02
N ALA A 229 -11.44 -3.90 14.22
CA ALA A 229 -11.99 -4.11 12.88
C ALA A 229 -10.98 -4.76 11.94
N ALA A 230 -9.68 -4.46 12.04
CA ALA A 230 -8.64 -5.09 11.24
C ALA A 230 -8.46 -6.58 11.61
N GLN A 231 -8.50 -6.90 12.89
CA GLN A 231 -8.44 -8.30 13.36
C GLN A 231 -9.64 -9.12 12.85
N ASN A 232 -10.86 -8.54 12.89
CA ASN A 232 -12.04 -9.20 12.33
C ASN A 232 -11.92 -9.39 10.81
N GLN A 233 -11.43 -8.39 10.10
CA GLN A 233 -11.18 -8.50 8.66
C GLN A 233 -10.14 -9.57 8.35
N LEU A 234 -9.05 -9.63 9.11
CA LEU A 234 -8.00 -10.62 8.95
C LEU A 234 -8.54 -12.04 9.18
N LYS A 235 -9.44 -12.20 10.18
CA LYS A 235 -10.12 -13.48 10.44
C LYS A 235 -10.95 -13.93 9.25
N VAL A 236 -11.74 -13.03 8.64
CA VAL A 236 -12.52 -13.34 7.44
C VAL A 236 -11.61 -13.81 6.30
N TRP A 237 -10.44 -13.19 6.13
CA TRP A 237 -9.47 -13.60 5.13
C TRP A 237 -8.84 -14.96 5.44
N ALA A 238 -8.49 -15.22 6.71
CA ALA A 238 -7.95 -16.50 7.13
C ALA A 238 -8.96 -17.65 6.92
N ASP A 239 -10.23 -17.42 7.28
CA ASP A 239 -11.32 -18.36 7.06
C ASP A 239 -11.51 -18.66 5.55
N ARG A 240 -11.46 -17.64 4.70
CA ARG A 240 -11.57 -17.81 3.23
C ARG A 240 -10.38 -18.57 2.63
N ALA A 241 -9.18 -18.32 3.15
CA ALA A 241 -7.96 -19.00 2.73
C ALA A 241 -7.81 -20.40 3.36
N GLN A 242 -8.70 -20.77 4.30
CA GLN A 242 -8.63 -22.00 5.08
C GLN A 242 -7.31 -22.18 5.84
N VAL A 243 -6.81 -21.10 6.44
CA VAL A 243 -5.57 -21.06 7.21
C VAL A 243 -5.84 -20.71 8.68
N GLU A 244 -4.91 -21.09 9.57
CA GLU A 244 -5.02 -20.75 10.99
C GLU A 244 -4.71 -19.29 11.25
N ILE A 245 -5.45 -18.66 12.18
CA ILE A 245 -5.18 -17.32 12.68
C ILE A 245 -4.73 -17.35 14.14
N PHE A 246 -3.68 -16.59 14.45
CA PHE A 246 -3.20 -16.37 15.82
C PHE A 246 -3.60 -14.96 16.26
N SER A 247 -4.59 -14.87 17.13
CA SER A 247 -5.13 -13.63 17.67
C SER A 247 -5.47 -13.81 19.15
N PRO A 248 -4.49 -13.78 20.05
CA PRO A 248 -4.70 -14.04 21.47
C PRO A 248 -5.55 -12.92 22.11
N PRO A 249 -6.62 -13.25 22.84
CA PRO A 249 -7.49 -12.27 23.46
C PRO A 249 -6.74 -11.50 24.55
N GLY A 250 -6.95 -10.17 24.59
CA GLY A 250 -6.39 -9.30 25.63
C GLY A 250 -4.91 -8.95 25.48
N VAL A 251 -4.21 -9.48 24.48
CA VAL A 251 -2.82 -9.10 24.18
C VAL A 251 -2.80 -7.87 23.29
N THR A 252 -2.25 -6.78 23.79
CA THR A 252 -2.20 -5.47 23.09
C THR A 252 -0.79 -5.12 22.54
N ASP A 253 0.26 -5.83 22.99
CA ASP A 253 1.63 -5.62 22.49
C ASP A 253 1.85 -6.41 21.18
N PRO A 254 2.03 -5.75 20.02
CA PRO A 254 2.30 -6.41 18.74
C PRO A 254 3.51 -7.35 18.77
N ALA A 255 4.53 -6.98 19.55
CA ALA A 255 5.74 -7.78 19.66
C ALA A 255 5.50 -9.09 20.43
N ALA A 256 4.62 -9.08 21.45
CA ALA A 256 4.21 -10.29 22.14
C ALA A 256 3.43 -11.23 21.22
N VAL A 257 2.46 -10.68 20.45
CA VAL A 257 1.70 -11.44 19.45
C VAL A 257 2.64 -12.10 18.43
N ALA A 258 3.60 -11.35 17.90
CA ALA A 258 4.55 -11.88 16.92
C ALA A 258 5.45 -12.98 17.51
N PHE A 259 5.97 -12.77 18.72
CA PHE A 259 6.80 -13.75 19.40
C PHE A 259 6.06 -15.06 19.64
N ASP A 260 4.87 -15.01 20.22
CA ASP A 260 4.06 -16.18 20.56
C ASP A 260 3.55 -16.89 19.30
N ALA A 261 3.20 -16.14 18.23
CA ALA A 261 2.82 -16.71 16.94
C ALA A 261 3.96 -17.51 16.32
N VAL A 262 5.19 -16.97 16.32
CA VAL A 262 6.37 -17.66 15.76
C VAL A 262 6.74 -18.90 16.60
N GLN A 263 6.67 -18.81 17.92
CA GLN A 263 6.87 -19.99 18.80
C GLN A 263 5.82 -21.06 18.55
N THR A 264 4.56 -20.65 18.42
CA THR A 264 3.45 -21.57 18.12
C THR A 264 3.65 -22.24 16.76
N ALA A 265 4.04 -21.47 15.76
CA ALA A 265 4.28 -21.99 14.42
C ALA A 265 5.43 -23.03 14.41
N LYS A 266 6.53 -22.71 15.09
CA LYS A 266 7.68 -23.61 15.21
C LYS A 266 7.31 -24.91 15.91
N SER A 267 6.54 -24.86 17.01
CA SER A 267 6.15 -26.02 17.78
C SER A 267 5.13 -26.92 17.08
N LYS A 268 4.25 -26.33 16.25
CA LYS A 268 3.18 -27.06 15.54
C LYS A 268 3.55 -27.42 14.09
N GLY A 269 4.77 -27.15 13.65
CA GLY A 269 5.25 -27.47 12.31
C GLY A 269 4.48 -26.71 11.21
N PHE A 270 4.36 -25.38 11.33
CA PHE A 270 3.90 -24.54 10.24
C PHE A 270 5.06 -24.28 9.26
N ASP A 271 4.73 -24.07 8.01
CA ASP A 271 5.69 -23.76 6.95
C ASP A 271 5.86 -22.24 6.77
N LEU A 272 4.79 -21.45 7.01
CA LEU A 272 4.78 -20.02 6.85
C LEU A 272 4.02 -19.31 7.96
N VAL A 273 4.59 -18.23 8.50
CA VAL A 273 3.89 -17.23 9.34
C VAL A 273 3.81 -15.92 8.60
N LEU A 274 2.60 -15.40 8.43
CA LEU A 274 2.34 -14.06 7.92
C LEU A 274 1.98 -13.15 9.10
N ILE A 275 2.78 -12.12 9.36
CA ILE A 275 2.58 -11.21 10.48
C ILE A 275 2.00 -9.89 9.96
N ASP A 276 0.72 -9.61 10.28
CA ASP A 276 0.12 -8.28 10.08
C ASP A 276 0.71 -7.29 11.09
N THR A 277 0.92 -6.05 10.68
CA THR A 277 1.46 -4.99 11.55
C THR A 277 0.61 -3.75 11.50
N ALA A 278 0.70 -2.93 12.54
CA ALA A 278 0.09 -1.60 12.56
C ALA A 278 0.65 -0.72 11.43
N GLY A 279 -0.16 0.27 11.01
CA GLY A 279 0.23 1.19 9.93
C GLY A 279 -0.07 2.65 10.23
N ARG A 280 -0.03 3.08 11.51
CA ARG A 280 -0.40 4.43 11.96
C ARG A 280 0.72 5.43 11.73
N LEU A 281 0.74 6.10 10.57
CA LEU A 281 1.81 7.03 10.19
C LEU A 281 1.81 8.34 10.98
N HIS A 282 0.67 8.77 11.56
CA HIS A 282 0.59 10.03 12.32
C HIS A 282 1.38 10.02 13.67
N THR A 283 1.87 8.83 14.09
CA THR A 283 2.83 8.66 15.17
C THR A 283 4.07 7.92 14.64
N GLN A 284 4.64 8.44 13.57
CA GLN A 284 5.65 7.75 12.74
C GLN A 284 6.84 7.19 13.55
N ALA A 285 7.41 7.99 14.45
CA ALA A 285 8.55 7.54 15.27
C ALA A 285 8.18 6.32 16.13
N ASN A 286 7.00 6.33 16.75
CA ASN A 286 6.53 5.22 17.57
C ASN A 286 6.28 3.96 16.73
N LEU A 287 5.73 4.10 15.51
CA LEU A 287 5.50 2.99 14.61
C LEU A 287 6.83 2.32 14.21
N MET A 288 7.84 3.10 13.83
CA MET A 288 9.14 2.55 13.44
C MET A 288 9.82 1.81 14.60
N GLU A 289 9.75 2.34 15.83
CA GLU A 289 10.28 1.64 17.01
C GLU A 289 9.49 0.35 17.34
N GLU A 290 8.18 0.36 17.15
CA GLU A 290 7.33 -0.83 17.30
C GLU A 290 7.73 -1.91 16.29
N LEU A 291 7.89 -1.56 15.01
CA LEU A 291 8.30 -2.50 13.96
C LEU A 291 9.72 -3.06 14.22
N LYS A 292 10.65 -2.23 14.66
CA LYS A 292 11.99 -2.68 15.10
C LYS A 292 11.90 -3.68 16.26
N LYS A 293 10.99 -3.42 17.23
CA LYS A 293 10.74 -4.32 18.36
C LYS A 293 10.18 -5.66 17.88
N VAL A 294 9.20 -5.65 16.97
CA VAL A 294 8.62 -6.85 16.37
C VAL A 294 9.70 -7.66 15.65
N LYS A 295 10.49 -7.05 14.77
CA LYS A 295 11.60 -7.72 14.06
C LYS A 295 12.59 -8.36 15.04
N ARG A 296 12.99 -7.63 16.08
CA ARG A 296 13.93 -8.12 17.10
C ARG A 296 13.40 -9.32 17.89
N VAL A 297 12.11 -9.37 18.20
CA VAL A 297 11.56 -10.54 18.95
C VAL A 297 11.40 -11.75 18.04
N ILE A 298 11.13 -11.59 16.76
CA ILE A 298 11.16 -12.65 15.76
C ILE A 298 12.54 -13.30 15.73
N SER A 299 13.61 -12.48 15.64
CA SER A 299 15.00 -12.95 15.59
C SER A 299 15.43 -13.69 16.86
N LYS A 300 14.74 -13.52 18.00
CA LYS A 300 15.01 -14.33 19.22
C LYS A 300 14.51 -15.78 19.10
N VAL A 301 13.48 -16.03 18.29
CA VAL A 301 12.92 -17.38 18.07
C VAL A 301 13.56 -18.05 16.87
N VAL A 302 13.76 -17.28 15.79
CA VAL A 302 14.42 -17.70 14.56
C VAL A 302 15.51 -16.69 14.25
N PRO A 303 16.79 -17.00 14.51
CA PRO A 303 17.90 -16.02 14.46
C PRO A 303 18.02 -15.24 13.14
N GLU A 304 17.69 -15.88 12.01
CA GLU A 304 17.72 -15.28 10.69
C GLU A 304 16.38 -14.65 10.24
N GLY A 305 15.36 -14.70 11.12
CA GLY A 305 14.03 -14.18 10.80
C GLY A 305 13.86 -12.68 11.09
N PRO A 306 12.89 -12.05 10.48
CA PRO A 306 11.99 -12.59 9.44
C PRO A 306 12.73 -12.87 8.13
N SER A 307 12.33 -13.92 7.41
CA SER A 307 12.87 -14.28 6.10
C SER A 307 12.50 -13.25 5.03
N GLU A 308 11.31 -12.66 5.15
CA GLU A 308 10.87 -11.55 4.31
C GLU A 308 10.30 -10.41 5.18
N THR A 309 10.64 -9.18 4.83
CA THR A 309 10.02 -7.96 5.35
C THR A 309 9.47 -7.19 4.15
N LEU A 310 8.17 -7.40 3.88
CA LEU A 310 7.51 -6.87 2.69
C LEU A 310 6.75 -5.60 3.02
N ILE A 311 7.04 -4.51 2.30
CA ILE A 311 6.23 -3.31 2.39
C ILE A 311 5.07 -3.37 1.40
N VAL A 312 3.86 -3.06 1.87
CA VAL A 312 2.70 -2.88 1.01
C VAL A 312 2.51 -1.39 0.73
N LEU A 313 2.45 -1.03 -0.54
CA LEU A 313 2.35 0.34 -1.03
C LEU A 313 1.11 0.49 -1.93
N ASP A 314 0.42 1.61 -1.80
CA ASP A 314 -0.65 2.00 -2.71
C ASP A 314 -0.06 2.78 -3.88
N ALA A 315 -0.19 2.29 -5.10
CA ALA A 315 0.32 2.94 -6.29
C ALA A 315 -0.24 4.37 -6.49
N ASN A 316 -1.48 4.63 -6.04
CA ASN A 316 -2.07 5.98 -6.10
C ASN A 316 -1.29 7.03 -5.28
N SER A 317 -0.47 6.59 -4.33
CA SER A 317 0.37 7.48 -3.53
C SER A 317 1.54 8.08 -4.33
N GLY A 318 1.88 7.52 -5.50
CA GLY A 318 2.96 8.02 -6.36
C GLY A 318 4.27 8.20 -5.60
N GLN A 319 4.92 9.36 -5.72
CA GLN A 319 6.19 9.65 -5.05
C GLN A 319 6.13 9.53 -3.51
N ASN A 320 4.97 9.73 -2.88
CA ASN A 320 4.82 9.52 -1.45
C ASN A 320 5.07 8.05 -1.06
N ALA A 321 4.78 7.08 -1.95
CA ALA A 321 5.10 5.68 -1.69
C ALA A 321 6.62 5.44 -1.66
N LEU A 322 7.41 6.14 -2.48
CA LEU A 322 8.89 6.08 -2.42
C LEU A 322 9.41 6.63 -1.09
N VAL A 323 8.85 7.75 -0.62
CA VAL A 323 9.22 8.33 0.69
C VAL A 323 8.90 7.34 1.81
N GLN A 324 7.72 6.73 1.79
CA GLN A 324 7.34 5.69 2.75
C GLN A 324 8.31 4.51 2.69
N ALA A 325 8.55 3.96 1.50
CA ALA A 325 9.48 2.83 1.33
C ALA A 325 10.86 3.12 1.90
N ARG A 326 11.40 4.32 1.68
CA ARG A 326 12.70 4.74 2.25
C ARG A 326 12.68 4.72 3.77
N GLN A 327 11.65 5.31 4.40
CA GLN A 327 11.53 5.37 5.86
C GLN A 327 11.40 3.99 6.50
N PHE A 328 10.57 3.12 5.90
CA PHE A 328 10.43 1.74 6.38
C PHE A 328 11.71 0.93 6.16
N ASN A 329 12.41 1.15 5.03
CA ASN A 329 13.67 0.46 4.75
C ASN A 329 14.76 0.81 5.76
N GLU A 330 14.89 2.08 6.14
CA GLU A 330 15.79 2.55 7.19
C GLU A 330 15.47 1.93 8.56
N ALA A 331 14.18 1.70 8.84
CA ALA A 331 13.74 1.18 10.13
C ALA A 331 13.90 -0.34 10.25
N VAL A 332 13.50 -1.10 9.23
CA VAL A 332 13.36 -2.57 9.32
C VAL A 332 14.05 -3.35 8.21
N ALA A 333 14.83 -2.71 7.35
CA ALA A 333 15.53 -3.33 6.22
C ALA A 333 14.57 -4.22 5.40
N LEU A 334 13.89 -3.61 4.45
CA LEU A 334 12.92 -4.27 3.57
C LEU A 334 13.60 -5.28 2.63
N THR A 335 12.93 -6.37 2.34
CA THR A 335 13.38 -7.38 1.36
C THR A 335 12.64 -7.27 0.03
N GLY A 336 11.50 -6.57 0.01
CA GLY A 336 10.72 -6.37 -1.21
C GLY A 336 9.48 -5.53 -0.97
N ALA A 337 8.82 -5.17 -2.06
CA ALA A 337 7.58 -4.42 -2.06
C ALA A 337 6.43 -5.21 -2.69
N VAL A 338 5.22 -4.97 -2.19
CA VAL A 338 3.96 -5.36 -2.82
C VAL A 338 3.24 -4.06 -3.20
N VAL A 339 3.05 -3.82 -4.49
CA VAL A 339 2.40 -2.60 -5.00
C VAL A 339 0.96 -2.92 -5.36
N THR A 340 0.01 -2.27 -4.67
CA THR A 340 -1.43 -2.51 -4.79
C THR A 340 -2.13 -1.41 -5.59
N LYS A 341 -3.37 -1.67 -6.02
CA LYS A 341 -4.30 -0.73 -6.68
C LYS A 341 -3.79 -0.20 -8.02
N MET A 342 -3.04 -1.04 -8.74
CA MET A 342 -2.49 -0.69 -10.04
C MET A 342 -3.56 -0.51 -11.12
N ASP A 343 -4.72 -1.17 -10.98
CA ASP A 343 -5.88 -1.08 -11.86
C ASP A 343 -6.55 0.29 -11.86
N GLY A 344 -6.39 1.02 -10.77
CA GLY A 344 -7.01 2.34 -10.58
C GLY A 344 -6.11 3.53 -10.92
N THR A 345 -4.80 3.33 -11.11
CA THR A 345 -3.80 4.40 -11.07
C THR A 345 -3.16 4.73 -12.41
N SER A 346 -2.78 5.99 -12.57
CA SER A 346 -1.83 6.45 -13.59
C SER A 346 -0.38 6.57 -13.07
N LYS A 347 -0.15 6.23 -11.78
CA LYS A 347 1.13 6.46 -11.08
C LYS A 347 2.01 5.22 -10.96
N GLY A 348 1.93 4.31 -11.92
CA GLY A 348 2.70 3.07 -11.95
C GLY A 348 4.22 3.25 -12.02
N GLY A 349 4.70 4.45 -12.35
CA GLY A 349 6.13 4.80 -12.34
C GLY A 349 6.82 4.57 -10.99
N VAL A 350 6.07 4.56 -9.90
CA VAL A 350 6.59 4.25 -8.55
C VAL A 350 7.37 2.94 -8.50
N ILE A 351 7.01 1.93 -9.30
CA ILE A 351 7.70 0.63 -9.35
C ILE A 351 9.14 0.82 -9.85
N VAL A 352 9.33 1.65 -10.87
CA VAL A 352 10.67 1.97 -11.38
C VAL A 352 11.49 2.72 -10.33
N GLY A 353 10.87 3.69 -9.64
CA GLY A 353 11.52 4.43 -8.55
C GLY A 353 11.96 3.53 -7.39
N LEU A 354 11.17 2.52 -7.01
CA LEU A 354 11.55 1.54 -5.98
C LEU A 354 12.83 0.77 -6.37
N SER A 355 12.91 0.30 -7.62
CA SER A 355 14.10 -0.39 -8.14
C SER A 355 15.30 0.53 -8.25
N SER A 356 15.13 1.70 -8.87
CA SER A 356 16.22 2.62 -9.20
C SER A 356 16.80 3.29 -7.94
N GLU A 357 15.95 3.89 -7.09
CA GLU A 357 16.41 4.69 -5.94
C GLU A 357 16.73 3.86 -4.69
N LEU A 358 15.96 2.78 -4.45
CA LEU A 358 16.07 2.00 -3.21
C LEU A 358 16.66 0.62 -3.42
N LYS A 359 16.88 0.20 -4.68
CA LYS A 359 17.26 -1.17 -5.04
C LYS A 359 16.34 -2.21 -4.39
N LEU A 360 15.07 -1.83 -4.22
CA LEU A 360 14.05 -2.64 -3.58
C LEU A 360 13.21 -3.34 -4.65
N PRO A 361 13.23 -4.69 -4.74
CA PRO A 361 12.46 -5.41 -5.74
C PRO A 361 10.97 -5.35 -5.44
N THR A 362 10.16 -5.16 -6.48
CA THR A 362 8.71 -5.40 -6.41
C THR A 362 8.47 -6.89 -6.50
N ARG A 363 7.93 -7.52 -5.46
CA ARG A 363 7.71 -8.97 -5.40
C ARG A 363 6.35 -9.35 -5.99
N MET A 364 5.34 -8.55 -5.67
CA MET A 364 3.96 -8.79 -6.09
C MET A 364 3.31 -7.49 -6.54
N ILE A 365 2.32 -7.60 -7.42
CA ILE A 365 1.51 -6.50 -7.92
C ILE A 365 0.02 -6.81 -7.79
N GLY A 366 -0.75 -5.87 -7.20
CA GLY A 366 -2.20 -5.98 -7.04
C GLY A 366 -2.92 -5.19 -8.14
N VAL A 367 -3.69 -5.88 -8.95
CA VAL A 367 -4.40 -5.33 -10.12
C VAL A 367 -5.93 -5.42 -10.00
N GLY A 368 -6.44 -5.64 -8.78
CA GLY A 368 -7.87 -5.70 -8.49
C GLY A 368 -8.16 -6.34 -7.14
N GLU A 369 -9.43 -6.63 -6.87
CA GLU A 369 -9.92 -7.10 -5.57
C GLU A 369 -9.95 -8.63 -5.42
N ALA A 370 -10.06 -9.40 -6.50
CA ALA A 370 -10.09 -10.86 -6.46
C ALA A 370 -8.76 -11.43 -5.92
N VAL A 371 -8.79 -12.66 -5.42
CA VAL A 371 -7.57 -13.32 -4.93
C VAL A 371 -6.54 -13.47 -6.04
N SER A 372 -6.98 -13.83 -7.25
CA SER A 372 -6.16 -13.94 -8.46
C SER A 372 -5.54 -12.62 -8.94
N ASP A 373 -6.03 -11.48 -8.42
CA ASP A 373 -5.54 -10.16 -8.82
C ASP A 373 -4.26 -9.72 -8.07
N LEU A 374 -3.74 -10.55 -7.17
CA LEU A 374 -2.38 -10.41 -6.65
C LEU A 374 -1.48 -11.37 -7.42
N ARG A 375 -0.52 -10.82 -8.17
CA ARG A 375 0.33 -11.58 -9.09
C ARG A 375 1.81 -11.38 -8.77
N PRO A 376 2.68 -12.36 -9.01
CA PRO A 376 4.12 -12.14 -9.08
C PRO A 376 4.45 -11.02 -10.04
N PHE A 377 5.44 -10.21 -9.71
CA PHE A 377 5.87 -9.13 -10.58
C PHE A 377 6.90 -9.65 -11.59
N ASP A 378 6.63 -9.45 -12.87
CA ASP A 378 7.56 -9.70 -13.97
C ASP A 378 7.96 -8.36 -14.61
N PRO A 379 9.27 -7.99 -14.60
CA PRO A 379 9.75 -6.75 -15.20
C PRO A 379 9.40 -6.60 -16.67
N LYS A 380 9.56 -7.66 -17.47
CA LYS A 380 9.33 -7.63 -18.92
C LYS A 380 7.84 -7.49 -19.24
N GLU A 381 6.99 -8.27 -18.56
CA GLU A 381 5.53 -8.15 -18.69
C GLU A 381 5.06 -6.74 -18.32
N PHE A 382 5.62 -6.18 -17.24
CA PHE A 382 5.27 -4.84 -16.79
C PHE A 382 5.67 -3.77 -17.80
N VAL A 383 6.93 -3.75 -18.25
CA VAL A 383 7.41 -2.75 -19.22
C VAL A 383 6.62 -2.88 -20.53
N THR A 384 6.39 -4.09 -21.01
CA THR A 384 5.56 -4.34 -22.19
C THR A 384 4.14 -3.79 -22.01
N ALA A 385 3.51 -4.02 -20.85
CA ALA A 385 2.13 -3.58 -20.61
C ALA A 385 1.97 -2.05 -20.52
N ILE A 386 2.98 -1.33 -20.04
CA ILE A 386 2.95 0.14 -19.98
C ILE A 386 3.46 0.83 -21.24
N TRP A 387 4.08 0.07 -22.15
CA TRP A 387 4.77 0.57 -23.35
C TRP A 387 4.18 0.07 -24.68
N ALA A 388 3.26 -0.90 -24.67
CA ALA A 388 2.66 -1.53 -25.84
C ALA A 388 1.65 -0.65 -26.59
#